data_b4f1776b1cfefe4413ab375615c0b11a
#
_entry.id   b4f1776b1cfefe4413ab375615c0b11a
#
_cell.length_a   1.000
_cell.length_b   1.000
_cell.length_c   1.000
_cell.angle_alpha   90.00
_cell.angle_beta   90.00
_cell.angle_gamma   90.00
#
_symmetry.space_group_name_H-M   'P 1'
#
loop_
_entity.id
_entity.type
_entity.pdbx_description
1 polymer ?
#
loop_
_entity_poly.entity_id
_entity_poly.type
_entity_poly.pdbx_seq_one_letter_code
_entity_poly.pdbx_strand_id
1 'polypeptide(L)'
;MKYLKTIGKVLAAVAEPLRRNCAFAVFMYMLGCITAWATLPDARGAHLYDNLYLELFLDVYVLTLILTVLPRKVMIWVRGFFYFALYATAVVDVYCFVKFQSTLTPTMLQLVGETDSRESGEFLRSCVSPDVLLSNVGWVLLLMFVHIISALQLRFPHFIPRRWRELIKSIWLRTCELLRRARPVIGTAVLALLVWSVCASAHNKVATHKLMSGTTIGEVEHTLTEKDHAVLYQPIYRLVFSIYANTLTAMQIDRLVRTASKVQVDSCSFRSPNIVLIIGESYNRHHSSQYGYTMPTTPRQQKLEKQGRLVKYTDVVSPWNLTSFVFKLLFSMYSVGDKGEWCDYPLFPELFRKAGYHVTFITNQFLPKAKEAVYDFSGGFFLNNPKLSAAQFDTRNTQLHRYDEDLLKDYDELQGQNTDHNLIIFHLLGQHVQYRQRSPKERKLFRGDDYKEMKPNLNARERQTLADYDNAILYNDSVVTEIVKKFENEDAIVIYVPDHGEECYEGDMHFFCRMHSAKIDARLAHAEFDIPMWIWCSRKYIKKRPEVFRQVVNARNRRFMTDALAHMLLYLGGIHARDYKEQLNLLSPEYDENRPRILKKTTDYDKL
;
A
#
# COMPACT_ATOMS: atom_id res chain seq x y z
N MET A 1 58.34 10.61 16.87
CA MET A 1 57.62 11.17 18.01
C MET A 1 56.62 12.28 17.61
N LYS A 2 56.96 13.21 16.70
CA LYS A 2 56.04 14.31 16.24
C LYS A 2 54.82 13.75 15.51
N TYR A 3 54.95 12.81 14.60
CA TYR A 3 53.85 12.15 13.85
C TYR A 3 52.87 11.38 14.77
N LEU A 4 53.36 10.63 15.75
CA LEU A 4 52.52 9.91 16.73
C LEU A 4 51.68 10.87 17.58
N LYS A 5 52.23 12.02 17.97
CA LYS A 5 51.48 13.07 18.69
C LYS A 5 50.40 13.73 17.79
N THR A 6 50.68 13.89 16.50
CA THR A 6 49.71 14.45 15.53
C THR A 6 48.56 13.46 15.29
N ILE A 7 48.86 12.19 15.06
CA ILE A 7 47.87 11.11 14.93
C ILE A 7 46.98 11.03 16.18
N GLY A 8 47.59 11.07 17.38
CA GLY A 8 46.82 11.07 18.64
C GLY A 8 45.89 12.27 18.79
N LYS A 9 46.26 13.44 18.28
CA LYS A 9 45.38 14.62 18.26
C LYS A 9 44.21 14.45 17.28
N VAL A 10 44.45 13.93 16.09
CA VAL A 10 43.42 13.64 15.08
C VAL A 10 42.42 12.62 15.62
N LEU A 11 42.91 11.50 16.18
CA LEU A 11 42.05 10.50 16.82
C LEU A 11 41.21 11.06 17.95
N ALA A 12 41.82 11.89 18.83
CA ALA A 12 41.07 12.54 19.90
C ALA A 12 39.97 13.50 19.38
N ALA A 13 40.18 14.12 18.22
CA ALA A 13 39.21 15.02 17.59
C ALA A 13 37.96 14.26 17.11
N VAL A 14 38.07 12.99 16.71
CA VAL A 14 36.92 12.15 16.30
C VAL A 14 35.94 11.92 17.46
N ALA A 15 36.40 11.80 18.69
CA ALA A 15 35.53 11.64 19.85
C ALA A 15 34.96 12.97 20.41
N GLU A 16 35.48 14.11 19.94
CA GLU A 16 35.10 15.44 20.46
C GLU A 16 33.61 15.78 20.31
N PRO A 17 32.91 15.47 19.18
CA PRO A 17 31.46 15.70 19.05
C PRO A 17 30.65 15.02 20.14
N LEU A 18 30.90 13.73 20.38
CA LEU A 18 30.23 12.96 21.45
C LEU A 18 30.55 13.49 22.83
N ARG A 19 31.81 13.87 23.09
CA ARG A 19 32.26 14.42 24.37
C ARG A 19 31.59 15.76 24.71
N ARG A 20 31.52 16.70 23.73
CA ARG A 20 30.89 18.00 23.91
C ARG A 20 29.38 17.93 24.09
N ASN A 21 28.75 16.94 23.44
CA ASN A 21 27.31 16.77 23.43
C ASN A 21 26.88 15.42 24.06
N CYS A 22 27.61 14.96 25.10
CA CYS A 22 27.42 13.62 25.66
C CYS A 22 25.98 13.35 26.11
N ALA A 23 25.36 14.28 26.84
CA ALA A 23 23.96 14.12 27.27
C ALA A 23 23.02 14.01 26.07
N PHE A 24 23.20 14.85 25.04
CA PHE A 24 22.42 14.75 23.80
C PHE A 24 22.60 13.38 23.15
N ALA A 25 23.84 12.94 22.97
CA ALA A 25 24.14 11.66 22.36
C ALA A 25 23.48 10.49 23.10
N VAL A 26 23.63 10.43 24.43
CA VAL A 26 23.08 9.34 25.25
C VAL A 26 21.55 9.33 25.21
N PHE A 27 20.90 10.46 25.46
CA PHE A 27 19.44 10.50 25.49
C PHE A 27 18.81 10.24 24.13
N MET A 28 19.37 10.75 23.02
CA MET A 28 18.84 10.52 21.67
C MET A 28 19.08 9.09 21.18
N TYR A 29 20.23 8.50 21.54
CA TYR A 29 20.49 7.08 21.27
C TYR A 29 19.51 6.17 22.03
N MET A 30 19.31 6.42 23.34
CA MET A 30 18.32 5.68 24.13
C MET A 30 16.91 5.87 23.60
N LEU A 31 16.53 7.08 23.17
CA LEU A 31 15.23 7.35 22.54
C LEU A 31 15.01 6.49 21.29
N GLY A 32 16.00 6.43 20.40
CA GLY A 32 15.92 5.60 19.20
C GLY A 32 15.81 4.10 19.52
N CYS A 33 16.54 3.61 20.52
CA CYS A 33 16.42 2.21 20.98
C CYS A 33 15.02 1.94 21.55
N ILE A 34 14.52 2.79 22.44
CA ILE A 34 13.22 2.63 23.08
C ILE A 34 12.10 2.66 22.05
N THR A 35 12.13 3.59 21.09
CA THR A 35 11.10 3.68 20.04
C THR A 35 11.09 2.45 19.15
N ALA A 36 12.26 1.93 18.76
CA ALA A 36 12.36 0.72 17.95
C ALA A 36 11.77 -0.51 18.67
N TRP A 37 12.07 -0.66 19.97
CA TRP A 37 11.49 -1.71 20.80
C TRP A 37 10.00 -1.52 21.05
N ALA A 38 9.56 -0.29 21.30
CA ALA A 38 8.16 0.05 21.59
C ALA A 38 7.23 -0.15 20.39
N THR A 39 7.76 -0.13 19.18
CA THR A 39 7.01 -0.32 17.92
C THR A 39 7.25 -1.67 17.25
N LEU A 40 7.81 -2.63 17.97
CA LEU A 40 7.98 -4.00 17.47
C LEU A 40 6.63 -4.74 17.55
N PRO A 41 6.12 -5.29 16.42
CA PRO A 41 4.86 -6.03 16.42
C PRO A 41 4.93 -7.34 17.22
N ASP A 42 3.83 -7.71 17.90
CA ASP A 42 3.65 -9.01 18.54
C ASP A 42 3.34 -10.12 17.52
N ALA A 43 4.21 -10.28 16.51
CA ALA A 43 4.05 -11.29 15.47
C ALA A 43 5.19 -12.31 15.51
N ARG A 44 4.88 -13.58 15.19
CA ARG A 44 5.93 -14.62 15.08
C ARG A 44 6.92 -14.22 13.99
N GLY A 45 8.21 -14.12 14.37
CA GLY A 45 9.30 -13.74 13.46
C GLY A 45 9.57 -12.24 13.39
N ALA A 46 8.81 -11.40 14.09
CA ALA A 46 9.14 -9.98 14.19
C ALA A 46 10.47 -9.81 14.94
N HIS A 47 11.39 -9.09 14.34
CA HIS A 47 12.70 -8.79 14.91
C HIS A 47 13.06 -7.34 14.61
N LEU A 48 13.94 -6.80 15.44
CA LEU A 48 14.49 -5.46 15.20
C LEU A 48 15.32 -5.47 13.91
N TYR A 49 15.40 -4.31 13.28
CA TYR A 49 16.31 -4.12 12.15
C TYR A 49 17.75 -4.49 12.55
N ASP A 50 18.38 -5.37 11.80
CA ASP A 50 19.67 -5.97 12.16
C ASP A 50 20.78 -4.96 12.46
N ASN A 51 20.83 -3.87 11.69
CA ASN A 51 21.84 -2.83 11.84
C ASN A 51 21.38 -1.64 12.69
N LEU A 52 20.25 -1.76 13.39
CA LEU A 52 19.64 -0.69 14.18
C LEU A 52 20.64 0.08 15.03
N TYR A 53 21.40 -0.60 15.86
CA TYR A 53 22.29 0.03 16.83
C TYR A 53 23.47 0.78 16.18
N LEU A 54 24.00 0.23 15.10
CA LEU A 54 25.11 0.82 14.35
C LEU A 54 24.65 2.03 13.54
N GLU A 55 23.53 1.92 12.87
CA GLU A 55 22.98 3.00 12.06
C GLU A 55 22.47 4.15 12.95
N LEU A 56 21.83 3.83 14.08
CA LEU A 56 21.42 4.82 15.07
C LEU A 56 22.62 5.56 15.68
N PHE A 57 23.74 4.83 15.95
CA PHE A 57 24.96 5.46 16.41
C PHE A 57 25.51 6.45 15.38
N LEU A 58 25.53 6.09 14.10
CA LEU A 58 25.95 6.97 13.01
C LEU A 58 25.09 8.24 12.95
N ASP A 59 23.76 8.09 13.03
CA ASP A 59 22.84 9.21 12.96
C ASP A 59 23.02 10.19 14.14
N VAL A 60 23.10 9.64 15.35
CA VAL A 60 23.34 10.45 16.56
C VAL A 60 24.72 11.12 16.49
N TYR A 61 25.74 10.43 15.98
CA TYR A 61 27.05 11.02 15.79
C TYR A 61 27.02 12.20 14.83
N VAL A 62 26.34 12.08 13.70
CA VAL A 62 26.18 13.17 12.72
C VAL A 62 25.48 14.37 13.35
N LEU A 63 24.41 14.15 14.13
CA LEU A 63 23.75 15.25 14.87
C LEU A 63 24.68 15.92 15.86
N THR A 64 25.49 15.15 16.62
CA THR A 64 26.48 15.74 17.55
C THR A 64 27.59 16.49 16.83
N LEU A 65 28.00 16.04 15.63
CA LEU A 65 28.96 16.72 14.79
C LEU A 65 28.42 18.10 14.33
N ILE A 66 27.18 18.15 13.85
CA ILE A 66 26.48 19.40 13.49
C ILE A 66 26.48 20.34 14.69
N LEU A 67 26.04 19.90 15.87
CA LEU A 67 26.03 20.71 17.07
C LEU A 67 27.43 21.21 17.49
N THR A 68 28.48 20.46 17.18
CA THR A 68 29.86 20.83 17.53
C THR A 68 30.44 21.93 16.65
N VAL A 69 30.04 21.96 15.36
CA VAL A 69 30.51 22.95 14.38
C VAL A 69 29.78 24.30 14.52
N LEU A 70 28.56 24.30 15.04
CA LEU A 70 27.75 25.50 15.16
C LEU A 70 28.28 26.49 16.21
N PRO A 71 28.16 27.81 15.98
CA PRO A 71 28.41 28.83 17.01
C PRO A 71 27.52 28.62 18.23
N ARG A 72 28.05 28.84 19.44
CA ARG A 72 27.37 28.53 20.72
C ARG A 72 25.94 29.08 20.80
N LYS A 73 25.67 30.27 20.32
CA LYS A 73 24.34 30.90 20.33
C LYS A 73 23.35 30.12 19.45
N VAL A 74 23.76 29.73 18.25
CA VAL A 74 22.95 28.97 17.28
C VAL A 74 22.77 27.52 17.74
N MET A 75 23.83 26.90 18.25
CA MET A 75 23.83 25.53 18.77
C MET A 75 22.76 25.28 19.83
N ILE A 76 22.52 26.26 20.73
CA ILE A 76 21.49 26.11 21.77
C ILE A 76 20.10 25.98 21.16
N TRP A 77 19.77 26.78 20.14
CA TRP A 77 18.48 26.74 19.47
C TRP A 77 18.32 25.46 18.62
N VAL A 78 19.37 25.10 17.86
CA VAL A 78 19.34 23.87 17.03
C VAL A 78 19.24 22.62 17.91
N ARG A 79 19.95 22.56 19.02
CA ARG A 79 19.83 21.47 19.98
C ARG A 79 18.43 21.39 20.61
N GLY A 80 17.84 22.53 20.96
CA GLY A 80 16.46 22.61 21.42
C GLY A 80 15.47 22.11 20.39
N PHE A 81 15.65 22.50 19.13
CA PHE A 81 14.84 22.00 18.02
C PHE A 81 14.97 20.47 17.83
N PHE A 82 16.18 19.93 17.88
CA PHE A 82 16.39 18.49 17.77
C PHE A 82 15.70 17.72 18.91
N TYR A 83 15.81 18.21 20.16
CA TYR A 83 15.11 17.61 21.28
C TYR A 83 13.60 17.61 21.05
N PHE A 84 13.04 18.76 20.67
CA PHE A 84 11.60 18.87 20.41
C PHE A 84 11.16 17.93 19.28
N ALA A 85 11.83 17.98 18.14
CA ALA A 85 11.46 17.18 16.96
C ALA A 85 11.54 15.67 17.24
N LEU A 86 12.64 15.21 17.86
CA LEU A 86 12.85 13.78 18.11
C LEU A 86 11.92 13.24 19.20
N TYR A 87 11.68 13.97 20.29
CA TYR A 87 10.73 13.54 21.33
C TYR A 87 9.28 13.60 20.83
N ALA A 88 8.88 14.68 20.16
CA ALA A 88 7.52 14.82 19.66
C ALA A 88 7.18 13.72 18.65
N THR A 89 8.07 13.45 17.69
CA THR A 89 7.86 12.36 16.70
C THR A 89 7.85 10.99 17.36
N ALA A 90 8.70 10.76 18.36
CA ALA A 90 8.73 9.49 19.09
C ALA A 90 7.42 9.23 19.85
N VAL A 91 6.89 10.24 20.55
CA VAL A 91 5.61 10.12 21.28
C VAL A 91 4.47 9.82 20.30
N VAL A 92 4.37 10.58 19.20
CA VAL A 92 3.32 10.39 18.20
C VAL A 92 3.41 9.00 17.55
N ASP A 93 4.60 8.59 17.14
CA ASP A 93 4.81 7.31 16.44
C ASP A 93 4.48 6.09 17.33
N VAL A 94 4.97 6.10 18.59
CA VAL A 94 4.66 5.02 19.54
C VAL A 94 3.19 5.05 19.94
N TYR A 95 2.57 6.23 20.07
CA TYR A 95 1.14 6.35 20.31
C TYR A 95 0.32 5.74 19.16
N CYS A 96 0.64 6.07 17.92
CA CYS A 96 -0.01 5.49 16.75
C CYS A 96 0.11 3.96 16.77
N PHE A 97 1.29 3.44 17.08
CA PHE A 97 1.49 1.99 17.17
C PHE A 97 0.66 1.34 18.28
N VAL A 98 0.59 1.94 19.46
CA VAL A 98 -0.19 1.41 20.60
C VAL A 98 -1.70 1.42 20.30
N LYS A 99 -2.21 2.46 19.66
CA LYS A 99 -3.66 2.62 19.41
C LYS A 99 -4.14 1.96 18.13
N PHE A 100 -3.32 1.98 17.07
CA PHE A 100 -3.72 1.57 15.74
C PHE A 100 -2.90 0.40 15.18
N GLN A 101 -1.95 -0.15 15.96
CA GLN A 101 -1.01 -1.19 15.56
C GLN A 101 -0.21 -0.83 14.29
N SER A 102 -0.05 0.46 14.06
CA SER A 102 0.70 1.03 12.93
C SER A 102 1.54 2.20 13.39
N THR A 103 2.79 2.21 12.98
CA THR A 103 3.67 3.37 13.15
C THR A 103 3.19 4.53 12.30
N LEU A 104 3.84 5.69 12.41
CA LEU A 104 3.52 6.88 11.63
C LEU A 104 3.70 6.60 10.13
N THR A 105 2.60 6.68 9.39
CA THR A 105 2.52 6.46 7.95
C THR A 105 1.92 7.67 7.25
N PRO A 106 2.05 7.82 5.92
CA PRO A 106 1.38 8.89 5.18
C PRO A 106 -0.13 8.93 5.41
N THR A 107 -0.80 7.78 5.48
CA THR A 107 -2.24 7.68 5.78
C THR A 107 -2.57 8.21 7.18
N MET A 108 -1.76 7.84 8.19
CA MET A 108 -1.95 8.34 9.55
C MET A 108 -1.78 9.86 9.63
N LEU A 109 -0.78 10.40 8.93
CA LEU A 109 -0.55 11.84 8.88
C LEU A 109 -1.71 12.58 8.19
N GLN A 110 -2.29 11.99 7.15
CA GLN A 110 -3.46 12.54 6.46
C GLN A 110 -4.69 12.54 7.38
N LEU A 111 -4.97 11.47 8.10
CA LEU A 111 -6.05 11.38 9.08
C LEU A 111 -5.93 12.47 10.16
N VAL A 112 -4.71 12.71 10.64
CA VAL A 112 -4.44 13.81 11.59
C VAL A 112 -4.71 15.18 10.96
N GLY A 113 -4.40 15.36 9.68
CA GLY A 113 -4.67 16.62 8.95
C GLY A 113 -6.14 16.89 8.65
N GLU A 114 -6.98 15.85 8.62
CA GLU A 114 -8.43 15.93 8.39
C GLU A 114 -9.23 16.11 9.70
N THR A 115 -8.60 15.93 10.87
CA THR A 115 -9.23 16.14 12.19
C THR A 115 -9.49 17.63 12.46
N ASP A 116 -10.70 17.95 12.90
CA ASP A 116 -11.05 19.30 13.31
C ASP A 116 -10.43 19.66 14.68
N SER A 117 -10.57 20.92 15.12
CA SER A 117 -10.01 21.41 16.38
C SER A 117 -10.61 20.74 17.61
N ARG A 118 -11.84 20.22 17.54
CA ARG A 118 -12.51 19.49 18.62
C ARG A 118 -11.96 18.07 18.74
N GLU A 119 -11.88 17.36 17.63
CA GLU A 119 -11.29 16.01 17.54
C GLU A 119 -9.82 16.04 17.93
N SER A 120 -9.07 17.07 17.52
CA SER A 120 -7.68 17.30 17.94
C SER A 120 -7.56 17.47 19.44
N GLY A 121 -8.51 18.17 20.08
CA GLY A 121 -8.56 18.32 21.54
C GLY A 121 -8.86 17.00 22.27
N GLU A 122 -9.76 16.19 21.74
CA GLU A 122 -10.09 14.85 22.25
C GLU A 122 -8.90 13.88 22.05
N PHE A 123 -8.21 13.97 20.93
CA PHE A 123 -6.99 13.23 20.63
C PHE A 123 -5.89 13.55 21.65
N LEU A 124 -5.60 14.84 21.90
CA LEU A 124 -4.60 15.25 22.88
C LEU A 124 -4.96 14.77 24.31
N ARG A 125 -6.24 14.82 24.69
CA ARG A 125 -6.70 14.27 25.98
C ARG A 125 -6.52 12.74 26.04
N SER A 126 -6.76 12.04 24.95
CA SER A 126 -6.56 10.59 24.90
C SER A 126 -5.09 10.19 25.03
N CYS A 127 -4.16 11.03 24.58
CA CYS A 127 -2.71 10.82 24.76
C CYS A 127 -2.27 10.82 26.23
N VAL A 128 -3.03 11.48 27.13
CA VAL A 128 -2.72 11.60 28.56
C VAL A 128 -3.56 10.63 29.42
N SER A 129 -4.30 9.72 28.79
CA SER A 129 -5.08 8.71 29.53
C SER A 129 -4.17 7.74 30.28
N PRO A 130 -4.58 7.21 31.47
CA PRO A 130 -3.78 6.25 32.23
C PRO A 130 -3.36 5.03 31.41
N ASP A 131 -4.23 4.55 30.53
CA ASP A 131 -3.95 3.39 29.66
C ASP A 131 -2.80 3.66 28.69
N VAL A 132 -2.69 4.88 28.18
CA VAL A 132 -1.59 5.28 27.29
C VAL A 132 -0.30 5.51 28.10
N LEU A 133 -0.39 6.12 29.27
CA LEU A 133 0.77 6.36 30.13
C LEU A 133 1.39 5.04 30.64
N LEU A 134 0.59 4.00 30.84
CA LEU A 134 1.03 2.67 31.26
C LEU A 134 1.42 1.76 30.08
N SER A 135 1.25 2.23 28.84
CA SER A 135 1.65 1.52 27.62
C SER A 135 3.13 1.79 27.25
N ASN A 136 3.53 1.33 26.05
CA ASN A 136 4.87 1.61 25.51
C ASN A 136 5.18 3.11 25.36
N VAL A 137 4.17 3.98 25.26
CA VAL A 137 4.34 5.46 25.29
C VAL A 137 4.97 5.91 26.61
N GLY A 138 4.63 5.24 27.71
CA GLY A 138 5.18 5.55 29.04
C GLY A 138 6.71 5.46 29.12
N TRP A 139 7.34 4.54 28.36
CA TRP A 139 8.81 4.45 28.32
C TRP A 139 9.45 5.69 27.68
N VAL A 140 8.84 6.24 26.64
CA VAL A 140 9.32 7.48 25.99
C VAL A 140 9.14 8.66 26.96
N LEU A 141 7.99 8.76 27.62
CA LEU A 141 7.72 9.81 28.60
C LEU A 141 8.63 9.70 29.82
N LEU A 142 8.92 8.49 30.30
CA LEU A 142 9.86 8.24 31.39
C LEU A 142 11.27 8.71 31.01
N LEU A 143 11.74 8.38 29.80
CA LEU A 143 13.05 8.86 29.34
C LEU A 143 13.09 10.38 29.27
N MET A 144 12.03 11.03 28.78
CA MET A 144 11.91 12.48 28.71
C MET A 144 11.94 13.09 30.12
N PHE A 145 11.23 12.50 31.08
CA PHE A 145 11.21 12.93 32.45
C PHE A 145 12.60 12.83 33.10
N VAL A 146 13.29 11.68 32.93
CA VAL A 146 14.66 11.47 33.42
C VAL A 146 15.62 12.50 32.81
N HIS A 147 15.46 12.81 31.52
CA HIS A 147 16.27 13.83 30.85
C HIS A 147 16.04 15.22 31.46
N ILE A 148 14.78 15.61 31.67
CA ILE A 148 14.43 16.90 32.30
C ILE A 148 15.03 17.00 33.73
N ILE A 149 14.84 15.97 34.55
CA ILE A 149 15.42 15.95 35.91
C ILE A 149 16.94 16.05 35.87
N SER A 150 17.58 15.28 34.95
CA SER A 150 19.03 15.33 34.77
C SER A 150 19.52 16.75 34.42
N ALA A 151 18.79 17.44 33.53
CA ALA A 151 19.09 18.82 33.16
C ALA A 151 18.86 19.82 34.33
N LEU A 152 17.79 19.63 35.10
CA LEU A 152 17.50 20.46 36.29
C LEU A 152 18.50 20.25 37.40
N GLN A 153 18.91 19.01 37.70
CA GLN A 153 19.91 18.69 38.74
C GLN A 153 21.28 19.29 38.40
N LEU A 154 21.63 19.38 37.13
CA LEU A 154 22.86 20.09 36.73
C LEU A 154 22.81 21.60 37.01
N ARG A 155 21.61 22.20 37.08
CA ARG A 155 21.40 23.61 37.46
C ARG A 155 21.19 23.85 38.94
N PHE A 156 20.66 22.88 39.68
CA PHE A 156 20.29 22.99 41.09
C PHE A 156 20.90 21.85 41.92
N PRO A 157 22.22 21.91 42.22
CA PRO A 157 22.92 20.84 42.94
C PRO A 157 22.51 20.71 44.42
N HIS A 158 21.57 21.53 44.92
CA HIS A 158 21.20 21.59 46.35
C HIS A 158 20.33 20.43 46.84
N PHE A 159 19.72 19.64 45.94
CA PHE A 159 18.88 18.49 46.29
C PHE A 159 19.66 17.24 46.75
N ILE A 160 20.97 17.20 46.55
CA ILE A 160 21.80 16.05 46.91
C ILE A 160 22.51 16.36 48.24
N PRO A 161 22.43 15.49 49.26
CA PRO A 161 23.16 15.66 50.52
C PRO A 161 24.66 15.88 50.27
N ARG A 162 25.26 16.79 51.05
CA ARG A 162 26.65 17.24 50.88
C ARG A 162 27.66 16.08 50.78
N ARG A 163 27.46 15.01 51.58
CA ARG A 163 28.30 13.80 51.59
C ARG A 163 28.30 13.04 50.27
N TRP A 164 27.15 12.86 49.65
CA TRP A 164 27.00 12.22 48.33
C TRP A 164 27.54 13.10 47.22
N ARG A 165 27.37 14.39 47.33
CA ARG A 165 27.88 15.37 46.36
C ARG A 165 29.40 15.35 46.28
N GLU A 166 30.11 15.30 47.41
CA GLU A 166 31.58 15.22 47.44
C GLU A 166 32.09 13.87 46.93
N LEU A 167 31.39 12.78 47.24
CA LEU A 167 31.71 11.47 46.73
C LEU A 167 31.55 11.43 45.20
N ILE A 168 30.39 11.86 44.68
CA ILE A 168 30.12 11.93 43.24
C ILE A 168 31.14 12.82 42.53
N LYS A 169 31.48 13.98 43.12
CA LYS A 169 32.48 14.88 42.58
C LYS A 169 33.86 14.25 42.51
N SER A 170 34.28 13.53 43.57
CA SER A 170 35.58 12.84 43.59
C SER A 170 35.66 11.71 42.55
N ILE A 171 34.61 10.91 42.42
CA ILE A 171 34.49 9.87 41.40
C ILE A 171 34.51 10.50 39.99
N TRP A 172 33.74 11.55 39.77
CA TRP A 172 33.69 12.29 38.52
C TRP A 172 35.06 12.85 38.12
N LEU A 173 35.79 13.47 39.03
CA LEU A 173 37.10 14.03 38.75
C LEU A 173 38.12 12.93 38.38
N ARG A 174 38.12 11.79 39.09
CA ARG A 174 38.96 10.62 38.74
C ARG A 174 38.60 10.03 37.38
N THR A 175 37.31 9.90 37.10
CA THR A 175 36.84 9.41 35.80
C THR A 175 37.21 10.37 34.67
N CYS A 176 37.05 11.68 34.90
CA CYS A 176 37.48 12.69 33.90
C CYS A 176 38.98 12.66 33.63
N GLU A 177 39.81 12.44 34.64
CA GLU A 177 41.27 12.33 34.46
C GLU A 177 41.64 11.06 33.70
N LEU A 178 41.04 9.90 34.00
CA LEU A 178 41.21 8.66 33.26
C LEU A 178 40.78 8.80 31.81
N LEU A 179 39.60 9.36 31.56
CA LEU A 179 39.07 9.62 30.22
C LEU A 179 39.97 10.60 29.44
N ARG A 180 40.56 11.59 30.13
CA ARG A 180 41.51 12.53 29.52
C ARG A 180 42.78 11.86 29.02
N ARG A 181 43.33 10.92 29.81
CA ARG A 181 44.52 10.13 29.43
C ARG A 181 44.19 9.13 28.30
N ALA A 182 42.98 8.57 28.31
CA ALA A 182 42.51 7.60 27.33
C ALA A 182 42.00 8.22 26.02
N ARG A 183 42.01 9.55 25.86
CA ARG A 183 41.46 10.24 24.66
C ARG A 183 41.87 9.65 23.31
N PRO A 184 43.13 9.34 23.05
CA PRO A 184 43.48 8.75 21.77
C PRO A 184 42.90 7.34 21.57
N VAL A 185 42.86 6.52 22.64
CA VAL A 185 42.28 5.17 22.61
C VAL A 185 40.77 5.26 22.38
N ILE A 186 40.07 6.15 23.09
CA ILE A 186 38.64 6.41 22.89
C ILE A 186 38.39 6.88 21.45
N GLY A 187 39.22 7.80 20.94
CA GLY A 187 39.10 8.28 19.57
C GLY A 187 39.28 7.18 18.53
N THR A 188 40.24 6.27 18.75
CA THR A 188 40.42 5.07 17.91
C THR A 188 39.19 4.18 17.94
N ALA A 189 38.65 3.90 19.12
CA ALA A 189 37.44 3.09 19.28
C ALA A 189 36.22 3.72 18.60
N VAL A 190 36.03 5.03 18.76
CA VAL A 190 34.95 5.77 18.09
C VAL A 190 35.15 5.73 16.57
N LEU A 191 36.39 5.90 16.07
CA LEU A 191 36.65 5.82 14.63
C LEU A 191 36.37 4.42 14.07
N ALA A 192 36.81 3.37 14.76
CA ALA A 192 36.51 2.00 14.37
C ALA A 192 35.00 1.72 14.35
N LEU A 193 34.28 2.17 15.37
CA LEU A 193 32.83 2.06 15.44
C LEU A 193 32.12 2.87 14.32
N LEU A 194 32.61 4.06 13.99
CA LEU A 194 32.09 4.86 12.87
C LEU A 194 32.28 4.16 11.52
N VAL A 195 33.50 3.63 11.27
CA VAL A 195 33.77 2.88 10.02
C VAL A 195 32.83 1.68 9.94
N TRP A 196 32.68 0.93 11.02
CA TRP A 196 31.76 -0.21 11.05
C TRP A 196 30.32 0.23 10.83
N SER A 197 29.86 1.29 11.50
CA SER A 197 28.52 1.84 11.32
C SER A 197 28.25 2.31 9.89
N VAL A 198 29.21 2.98 9.26
CA VAL A 198 29.10 3.40 7.86
C VAL A 198 28.96 2.18 6.93
N CYS A 199 29.80 1.17 7.11
CA CYS A 199 29.74 -0.05 6.30
C CYS A 199 28.41 -0.81 6.50
N ALA A 200 27.95 -0.94 7.74
CA ALA A 200 26.72 -1.66 8.08
C ALA A 200 25.45 -0.93 7.61
N SER A 201 25.47 0.41 7.64
CA SER A 201 24.30 1.24 7.28
C SER A 201 24.27 1.68 5.82
N ALA A 202 25.34 1.51 5.06
CA ALA A 202 25.48 2.03 3.70
C ALA A 202 24.32 1.58 2.80
N HIS A 203 23.95 0.30 2.85
CA HIS A 203 22.86 -0.25 2.07
C HIS A 203 21.53 0.45 2.37
N ASN A 204 21.14 0.53 3.65
CA ASN A 204 19.88 1.16 4.05
C ASN A 204 19.88 2.68 3.79
N LYS A 205 21.02 3.37 3.95
CA LYS A 205 21.12 4.81 3.62
C LYS A 205 20.94 5.06 2.13
N VAL A 206 21.51 4.23 1.26
CA VAL A 206 21.32 4.31 -0.20
C VAL A 206 19.87 4.01 -0.55
N ALA A 207 19.27 2.97 0.03
CA ALA A 207 17.85 2.64 -0.17
C ALA A 207 16.92 3.78 0.31
N THR A 208 17.21 4.37 1.48
CA THR A 208 16.45 5.53 2.01
C THR A 208 16.58 6.75 1.11
N HIS A 209 17.78 7.02 0.59
CA HIS A 209 17.97 8.10 -0.37
C HIS A 209 17.17 7.84 -1.66
N LYS A 210 17.23 6.62 -2.22
CA LYS A 210 16.44 6.23 -3.39
C LYS A 210 14.94 6.43 -3.13
N LEU A 211 14.43 5.96 -2.00
CA LEU A 211 13.03 6.10 -1.61
C LEU A 211 12.59 7.56 -1.52
N MET A 212 13.44 8.46 -0.99
CA MET A 212 13.12 9.87 -0.80
C MET A 212 13.54 10.77 -1.96
N SER A 213 14.01 10.21 -3.07
CA SER A 213 14.40 10.96 -4.28
C SER A 213 13.46 10.76 -5.46
N GLY A 214 12.42 9.95 -5.34
CA GLY A 214 11.39 9.77 -6.36
C GLY A 214 10.66 11.10 -6.65
N THR A 215 10.33 11.35 -7.90
CA THR A 215 9.63 12.59 -8.30
C THR A 215 8.12 12.42 -8.36
N THR A 216 7.66 11.17 -8.38
CA THR A 216 6.24 10.79 -8.38
C THR A 216 5.94 9.79 -7.28
N ILE A 217 4.69 9.78 -6.80
CA ILE A 217 4.28 8.79 -5.81
C ILE A 217 4.38 7.36 -6.38
N GLY A 218 4.17 7.16 -7.67
CA GLY A 218 4.33 5.87 -8.33
C GLY A 218 5.76 5.33 -8.26
N GLU A 219 6.79 6.17 -8.42
CA GLU A 219 8.20 5.77 -8.22
C GLU A 219 8.48 5.37 -6.78
N VAL A 220 7.95 6.13 -5.81
CA VAL A 220 8.09 5.84 -4.39
C VAL A 220 7.44 4.50 -4.03
N GLU A 221 6.21 4.29 -4.48
CA GLU A 221 5.49 3.02 -4.29
C GLU A 221 6.24 1.84 -4.92
N HIS A 222 6.76 2.02 -6.14
CA HIS A 222 7.55 0.98 -6.80
C HIS A 222 8.80 0.63 -5.98
N THR A 223 9.51 1.64 -5.48
CA THR A 223 10.70 1.44 -4.63
C THR A 223 10.36 0.67 -3.33
N LEU A 224 9.17 0.91 -2.74
CA LEU A 224 8.70 0.16 -1.56
C LEU A 224 8.38 -1.31 -1.85
N THR A 225 8.11 -1.67 -3.11
CA THR A 225 7.87 -3.08 -3.50
C THR A 225 9.15 -3.86 -3.78
N GLU A 226 10.31 -3.21 -3.82
CA GLU A 226 11.60 -3.88 -4.01
C GLU A 226 11.95 -4.72 -2.76
N LYS A 227 12.61 -5.87 -2.97
CA LYS A 227 13.01 -6.77 -1.88
C LYS A 227 13.91 -6.08 -0.84
N ASP A 228 14.79 -5.21 -1.33
CA ASP A 228 15.80 -4.50 -0.53
C ASP A 228 15.38 -3.03 -0.29
N HIS A 229 14.08 -2.80 -0.04
CA HIS A 229 13.55 -1.48 0.25
C HIS A 229 14.10 -0.89 1.57
N ALA A 230 14.04 0.43 1.69
CA ALA A 230 14.52 1.14 2.87
C ALA A 230 13.76 0.76 4.15
N VAL A 231 14.49 0.54 5.23
CA VAL A 231 13.94 0.38 6.58
C VAL A 231 13.93 1.73 7.29
N LEU A 232 12.76 2.33 7.45
CA LEU A 232 12.56 3.58 8.16
C LEU A 232 12.46 3.32 9.68
N TYR A 233 13.57 2.95 10.29
CA TYR A 233 13.62 2.45 11.67
C TYR A 233 13.41 3.52 12.75
N GLN A 234 13.46 4.81 12.41
CA GLN A 234 13.26 5.91 13.34
C GLN A 234 11.97 6.69 13.09
N PRO A 235 11.28 7.18 14.14
CA PRO A 235 10.08 8.01 14.01
C PRO A 235 10.25 9.22 13.11
N ILE A 236 11.40 9.91 13.20
CA ILE A 236 11.68 11.10 12.39
C ILE A 236 11.77 10.77 10.89
N TYR A 237 12.34 9.62 10.51
CA TYR A 237 12.37 9.18 9.12
C TYR A 237 10.97 8.86 8.60
N ARG A 238 10.14 8.20 9.42
CA ARG A 238 8.73 7.92 9.08
C ARG A 238 7.92 9.19 8.91
N LEU A 239 8.12 10.20 9.78
CA LEU A 239 7.46 11.50 9.64
C LEU A 239 7.89 12.20 8.35
N VAL A 240 9.19 12.32 8.09
CA VAL A 240 9.72 12.99 6.89
C VAL A 240 9.21 12.28 5.63
N PHE A 241 9.27 10.95 5.61
CA PHE A 241 8.73 10.15 4.51
C PHE A 241 7.23 10.36 4.32
N SER A 242 6.46 10.39 5.42
CA SER A 242 5.00 10.58 5.36
C SER A 242 4.62 11.95 4.80
N ILE A 243 5.32 13.01 5.19
CA ILE A 243 5.12 14.36 4.63
C ILE A 243 5.46 14.36 3.14
N TYR A 244 6.59 13.76 2.77
CA TYR A 244 7.06 13.69 1.39
C TYR A 244 6.09 12.91 0.49
N ALA A 245 5.68 11.71 0.90
CA ALA A 245 4.74 10.87 0.16
C ALA A 245 3.36 11.55 0.00
N ASN A 246 2.85 12.19 1.07
CA ASN A 246 1.60 12.95 1.00
C ASN A 246 1.69 14.15 0.05
N THR A 247 2.84 14.82 0.00
CA THR A 247 3.06 15.92 -0.95
C THR A 247 2.99 15.40 -2.39
N LEU A 248 3.65 14.28 -2.70
CA LEU A 248 3.59 13.66 -4.03
C LEU A 248 2.18 13.17 -4.37
N THR A 249 1.46 12.60 -3.40
CA THR A 249 0.06 12.18 -3.59
C THR A 249 -0.85 13.38 -3.89
N ALA A 250 -0.70 14.47 -3.14
CA ALA A 250 -1.44 15.70 -3.40
C ALA A 250 -1.18 16.26 -4.81
N MET A 251 0.07 16.25 -5.26
CA MET A 251 0.44 16.65 -6.62
C MET A 251 -0.23 15.77 -7.69
N GLN A 252 -0.31 14.46 -7.45
CA GLN A 252 -0.98 13.53 -8.34
C GLN A 252 -2.50 13.77 -8.40
N ILE A 253 -3.14 13.99 -7.25
CA ILE A 253 -4.56 14.34 -7.17
C ILE A 253 -4.86 15.65 -7.89
N ASP A 254 -4.05 16.68 -7.69
CA ASP A 254 -4.20 17.96 -8.39
C ASP A 254 -4.06 17.80 -9.91
N ARG A 255 -3.19 16.91 -10.36
CA ARG A 255 -3.03 16.57 -11.77
C ARG A 255 -4.28 15.92 -12.34
N LEU A 256 -4.82 14.92 -11.64
CA LEU A 256 -6.09 14.26 -12.00
C LEU A 256 -7.26 15.25 -12.04
N VAL A 257 -7.39 16.14 -11.05
CA VAL A 257 -8.45 17.16 -11.04
C VAL A 257 -8.34 18.09 -12.24
N ARG A 258 -7.13 18.49 -12.61
CA ARG A 258 -6.90 19.30 -13.84
C ARG A 258 -7.21 18.50 -15.11
N THR A 259 -6.88 17.22 -15.16
CA THR A 259 -7.22 16.33 -16.27
C THR A 259 -8.74 16.16 -16.40
N ALA A 260 -9.42 15.86 -15.29
CA ALA A 260 -10.88 15.72 -15.22
C ALA A 260 -11.63 16.97 -15.72
N SER A 261 -11.10 18.17 -15.41
CA SER A 261 -11.69 19.42 -15.87
C SER A 261 -11.59 19.65 -17.40
N LYS A 262 -10.69 18.93 -18.08
CA LYS A 262 -10.46 19.05 -19.53
C LYS A 262 -11.03 17.89 -20.34
N VAL A 263 -11.66 16.92 -19.69
CA VAL A 263 -12.26 15.75 -20.35
C VAL A 263 -13.30 16.20 -21.36
N GLN A 264 -13.17 15.71 -22.59
CA GLN A 264 -14.07 15.96 -23.70
C GLN A 264 -14.46 14.64 -24.37
N VAL A 265 -15.68 14.56 -24.80
CA VAL A 265 -16.22 13.47 -25.61
C VAL A 265 -16.65 14.07 -26.94
N ASP A 266 -16.15 13.52 -28.04
CA ASP A 266 -16.44 14.01 -29.39
C ASP A 266 -17.84 13.61 -29.83
N SER A 267 -18.24 12.36 -29.53
CA SER A 267 -19.59 11.83 -29.81
C SER A 267 -19.87 10.58 -28.98
N CYS A 268 -21.16 10.23 -28.88
CA CYS A 268 -21.59 8.98 -28.25
C CYS A 268 -22.77 8.39 -29.03
N SER A 269 -22.66 7.11 -29.42
CA SER A 269 -23.74 6.38 -30.10
C SER A 269 -24.58 5.52 -29.15
N PHE A 270 -24.26 5.51 -27.85
CA PHE A 270 -24.93 4.68 -26.84
C PHE A 270 -25.08 3.22 -27.28
N ARG A 271 -23.99 2.63 -27.80
CA ARG A 271 -23.99 1.28 -28.40
C ARG A 271 -24.58 0.23 -27.45
N SER A 272 -24.29 0.30 -26.15
CA SER A 272 -24.85 -0.60 -25.14
C SER A 272 -25.56 0.22 -24.06
N PRO A 273 -26.88 0.01 -23.84
CA PRO A 273 -27.62 0.81 -22.86
C PRO A 273 -27.21 0.49 -21.42
N ASN A 274 -26.96 -0.78 -21.07
CA ASN A 274 -26.51 -1.16 -19.75
C ASN A 274 -25.19 -1.93 -19.86
N ILE A 275 -24.12 -1.30 -19.38
CA ILE A 275 -22.81 -1.89 -19.25
C ILE A 275 -22.55 -2.14 -17.77
N VAL A 276 -22.29 -3.38 -17.39
CA VAL A 276 -22.00 -3.77 -16.00
C VAL A 276 -20.56 -4.25 -15.93
N LEU A 277 -19.75 -3.60 -15.13
CA LEU A 277 -18.39 -4.01 -14.83
C LEU A 277 -18.33 -4.57 -13.41
N ILE A 278 -17.94 -5.82 -13.25
CA ILE A 278 -17.70 -6.46 -11.95
C ILE A 278 -16.19 -6.58 -11.79
N ILE A 279 -15.64 -5.81 -10.86
CA ILE A 279 -14.22 -5.88 -10.50
C ILE A 279 -14.10 -6.81 -9.29
N GLY A 280 -13.47 -7.98 -9.51
CA GLY A 280 -13.11 -8.92 -8.46
C GLY A 280 -11.81 -8.51 -7.77
N GLU A 281 -11.38 -9.30 -6.80
CA GLU A 281 -10.20 -9.05 -5.97
C GLU A 281 -9.40 -10.34 -5.79
N SER A 282 -8.06 -10.29 -5.97
CA SER A 282 -7.13 -11.36 -5.58
C SER A 282 -7.47 -12.76 -6.14
N TYR A 283 -7.81 -12.87 -7.43
CA TYR A 283 -8.32 -14.10 -8.01
C TYR A 283 -7.33 -14.76 -9.00
N ASN A 284 -6.66 -15.80 -8.53
CA ASN A 284 -5.82 -16.64 -9.36
C ASN A 284 -6.67 -17.50 -10.32
N ARG A 285 -6.46 -17.35 -11.62
CA ARG A 285 -7.17 -18.11 -12.68
C ARG A 285 -7.05 -19.63 -12.50
N HIS A 286 -5.90 -20.11 -12.00
CA HIS A 286 -5.61 -21.54 -11.85
C HIS A 286 -6.38 -22.22 -10.72
N HIS A 287 -7.08 -21.46 -9.87
CA HIS A 287 -8.05 -21.93 -8.88
C HIS A 287 -9.51 -21.90 -9.38
N SER A 288 -9.73 -21.60 -10.65
CA SER A 288 -11.06 -21.60 -11.25
C SER A 288 -11.35 -22.91 -11.98
N SER A 289 -12.41 -23.64 -11.58
CA SER A 289 -12.83 -24.85 -12.31
C SER A 289 -13.32 -24.54 -13.73
N GLN A 290 -13.73 -23.32 -14.04
CA GLN A 290 -14.03 -22.86 -15.39
C GLN A 290 -12.78 -22.87 -16.29
N TYR A 291 -11.59 -22.76 -15.70
CA TYR A 291 -10.30 -22.80 -16.42
C TYR A 291 -9.53 -24.12 -16.23
N GLY A 292 -10.21 -25.15 -15.71
CA GLY A 292 -9.64 -26.50 -15.62
C GLY A 292 -9.11 -26.90 -14.24
N TYR A 293 -9.32 -26.09 -13.22
CA TYR A 293 -9.00 -26.50 -11.84
C TYR A 293 -9.86 -27.68 -11.40
N THR A 294 -9.27 -28.63 -10.67
CA THR A 294 -9.92 -29.88 -10.32
C THR A 294 -11.02 -29.72 -9.28
N MET A 295 -10.88 -28.76 -8.35
CA MET A 295 -11.92 -28.48 -7.36
C MET A 295 -13.05 -27.66 -7.99
N PRO A 296 -14.34 -27.99 -7.72
CA PRO A 296 -15.49 -27.33 -8.36
C PRO A 296 -15.76 -25.94 -7.76
N THR A 297 -14.86 -25.00 -8.02
CA THR A 297 -14.89 -23.64 -7.44
C THR A 297 -15.84 -22.68 -8.16
N THR A 298 -16.16 -22.93 -9.47
CA THR A 298 -16.99 -22.04 -10.29
C THR A 298 -18.12 -22.75 -11.04
N PRO A 299 -18.94 -23.59 -10.38
CA PRO A 299 -19.96 -24.40 -11.07
C PRO A 299 -21.07 -23.57 -11.70
N ARG A 300 -21.41 -22.41 -11.15
CA ARG A 300 -22.48 -21.54 -11.68
C ARG A 300 -22.04 -20.80 -12.92
N GLN A 301 -20.81 -20.28 -12.96
CA GLN A 301 -20.23 -19.67 -14.14
C GLN A 301 -20.10 -20.68 -15.29
N GLN A 302 -19.66 -21.92 -15.01
CA GLN A 302 -19.65 -23.00 -15.98
C GLN A 302 -21.04 -23.29 -16.56
N LYS A 303 -22.10 -23.21 -15.73
CA LYS A 303 -23.47 -23.36 -16.19
C LYS A 303 -23.89 -22.23 -17.15
N LEU A 304 -23.53 -20.97 -16.84
CA LEU A 304 -23.79 -19.84 -17.74
C LEU A 304 -23.00 -19.96 -19.05
N GLU A 305 -21.76 -20.45 -18.99
CA GLU A 305 -20.94 -20.70 -20.20
C GLU A 305 -21.60 -21.76 -21.10
N LYS A 306 -22.07 -22.87 -20.52
CA LYS A 306 -22.81 -23.91 -21.27
C LYS A 306 -24.11 -23.40 -21.91
N GLN A 307 -24.71 -22.34 -21.39
CA GLN A 307 -25.87 -21.68 -22.01
C GLN A 307 -25.49 -20.82 -23.23
N GLY A 308 -24.19 -20.68 -23.54
CA GLY A 308 -23.68 -19.96 -24.72
C GLY A 308 -23.77 -18.43 -24.63
N ARG A 309 -24.01 -17.88 -23.43
CA ARG A 309 -24.13 -16.42 -23.20
C ARG A 309 -22.98 -15.82 -22.40
N LEU A 310 -22.22 -16.64 -21.70
CA LEU A 310 -20.96 -16.26 -21.05
C LEU A 310 -19.81 -16.76 -21.91
N VAL A 311 -18.93 -15.86 -22.27
CA VAL A 311 -17.70 -16.11 -23.04
C VAL A 311 -16.51 -15.85 -22.13
N LYS A 312 -15.75 -16.91 -21.78
CA LYS A 312 -14.50 -16.77 -21.02
C LYS A 312 -13.34 -16.43 -21.93
N TYR A 313 -12.41 -15.65 -21.41
CA TYR A 313 -11.16 -15.25 -22.08
C TYR A 313 -10.01 -16.08 -21.53
N THR A 314 -9.19 -16.65 -22.42
CA THR A 314 -8.21 -17.67 -22.06
C THR A 314 -6.84 -17.13 -21.70
N ASP A 315 -6.50 -15.90 -22.10
CA ASP A 315 -5.17 -15.32 -21.95
C ASP A 315 -5.23 -13.85 -21.51
N VAL A 316 -5.54 -13.65 -20.25
CA VAL A 316 -5.68 -12.33 -19.63
C VAL A 316 -4.74 -12.18 -18.45
N VAL A 317 -4.01 -11.08 -18.41
CA VAL A 317 -3.10 -10.74 -17.32
C VAL A 317 -3.38 -9.36 -16.73
N SER A 318 -3.14 -9.23 -15.45
CA SER A 318 -3.11 -7.94 -14.76
C SER A 318 -1.75 -7.26 -14.98
N PRO A 319 -1.67 -5.94 -15.12
CA PRO A 319 -0.39 -5.23 -15.27
C PRO A 319 0.40 -5.15 -13.96
N TRP A 320 -0.25 -5.41 -12.83
CA TRP A 320 0.31 -5.35 -11.49
C TRP A 320 -0.34 -6.38 -10.57
N ASN A 321 0.26 -6.68 -9.42
CA ASN A 321 -0.24 -7.61 -8.40
C ASN A 321 -0.68 -6.89 -7.10
N LEU A 322 -0.99 -5.61 -7.17
CA LEU A 322 -1.46 -4.78 -6.05
C LEU A 322 -2.62 -3.92 -6.52
N THR A 323 -3.72 -3.96 -5.78
CA THR A 323 -4.98 -3.27 -6.10
C THR A 323 -4.79 -1.81 -6.46
N SER A 324 -4.01 -1.07 -5.66
CA SER A 324 -3.75 0.35 -5.89
C SER A 324 -3.13 0.67 -7.25
N PHE A 325 -2.15 -0.12 -7.65
CA PHE A 325 -1.48 0.05 -8.93
C PHE A 325 -2.36 -0.39 -10.10
N VAL A 326 -3.12 -1.48 -9.91
CA VAL A 326 -4.04 -1.96 -10.93
C VAL A 326 -5.14 -0.94 -11.17
N PHE A 327 -5.75 -0.39 -10.11
CA PHE A 327 -6.85 0.58 -10.26
C PHE A 327 -6.44 1.84 -11.01
N LYS A 328 -5.22 2.34 -10.82
CA LYS A 328 -4.67 3.46 -11.58
C LYS A 328 -4.68 3.17 -13.09
N LEU A 329 -4.30 1.97 -13.47
CA LEU A 329 -4.22 1.55 -14.88
C LEU A 329 -5.58 1.12 -15.42
N LEU A 330 -6.38 0.43 -14.62
CA LEU A 330 -7.70 -0.07 -15.00
C LEU A 330 -8.70 1.07 -15.27
N PHE A 331 -8.64 2.15 -14.46
CA PHE A 331 -9.55 3.29 -14.58
C PHE A 331 -9.09 4.33 -15.60
N SER A 332 -7.79 4.46 -15.84
CA SER A 332 -7.23 5.46 -16.73
C SER A 332 -7.27 5.03 -18.19
N MET A 333 -7.35 6.01 -19.09
CA MET A 333 -7.08 5.80 -20.54
C MET A 333 -5.59 5.61 -20.84
N TYR A 334 -4.72 5.71 -19.84
CA TYR A 334 -3.31 5.38 -19.95
C TYR A 334 -3.10 3.88 -20.06
N SER A 335 -2.27 3.46 -20.98
CA SER A 335 -1.81 2.08 -21.10
C SER A 335 -0.30 1.99 -20.92
N VAL A 336 0.20 0.89 -20.38
CA VAL A 336 1.64 0.68 -20.17
C VAL A 336 2.39 0.85 -21.48
N GLY A 337 3.38 1.75 -21.49
CA GLY A 337 4.11 2.17 -22.70
C GLY A 337 3.70 3.53 -23.25
N ASP A 338 2.62 4.12 -22.79
CA ASP A 338 2.24 5.49 -23.12
C ASP A 338 3.19 6.51 -22.51
N LYS A 339 3.23 7.72 -23.08
CA LYS A 339 4.04 8.83 -22.57
C LYS A 339 3.39 9.46 -21.34
N GLY A 340 4.18 9.82 -20.35
CA GLY A 340 3.71 10.46 -19.12
C GLY A 340 3.23 9.48 -18.07
N GLU A 341 2.35 9.94 -17.20
CA GLU A 341 1.82 9.18 -16.07
C GLU A 341 0.31 8.92 -16.26
N TRP A 342 -0.19 7.88 -15.62
CA TRP A 342 -1.61 7.53 -15.67
C TRP A 342 -2.56 8.69 -15.30
N CYS A 343 -2.13 9.60 -14.42
CA CYS A 343 -2.90 10.77 -14.00
C CYS A 343 -2.88 11.93 -15.01
N ASP A 344 -2.15 11.79 -16.12
CA ASP A 344 -2.21 12.73 -17.25
C ASP A 344 -3.35 12.41 -18.21
N TYR A 345 -4.00 11.27 -18.04
CA TYR A 345 -5.08 10.76 -18.88
C TYR A 345 -6.41 10.80 -18.15
N PRO A 346 -7.54 10.95 -18.87
CA PRO A 346 -8.85 10.88 -18.25
C PRO A 346 -9.14 9.49 -17.68
N LEU A 347 -10.00 9.43 -16.68
CA LEU A 347 -10.53 8.19 -16.15
C LEU A 347 -11.77 7.80 -16.94
N PHE A 348 -11.93 6.49 -17.28
CA PHE A 348 -13.05 6.07 -18.12
C PHE A 348 -14.44 6.43 -17.55
N PRO A 349 -14.70 6.41 -16.23
CA PRO A 349 -16.01 6.82 -15.72
C PRO A 349 -16.34 8.29 -16.00
N GLU A 350 -15.31 9.18 -16.02
CA GLU A 350 -15.49 10.59 -16.37
C GLU A 350 -15.96 10.74 -17.82
N LEU A 351 -15.40 9.95 -18.74
CA LEU A 351 -15.79 9.91 -20.15
C LEU A 351 -17.22 9.40 -20.33
N PHE A 352 -17.62 8.37 -19.58
CA PHE A 352 -18.98 7.85 -19.58
C PHE A 352 -20.00 8.91 -19.10
N ARG A 353 -19.71 9.60 -17.99
CA ARG A 353 -20.56 10.68 -17.49
C ARG A 353 -20.68 11.83 -18.49
N LYS A 354 -19.56 12.25 -19.09
CA LYS A 354 -19.54 13.29 -20.12
C LYS A 354 -20.30 12.89 -21.38
N ALA A 355 -20.32 11.59 -21.70
CA ALA A 355 -21.07 11.03 -22.82
C ALA A 355 -22.58 10.93 -22.57
N GLY A 356 -23.03 11.09 -21.31
CA GLY A 356 -24.45 11.02 -20.95
C GLY A 356 -24.89 9.70 -20.33
N TYR A 357 -23.97 8.80 -19.97
CA TYR A 357 -24.26 7.64 -19.15
C TYR A 357 -24.46 8.04 -17.69
N HIS A 358 -25.42 7.41 -17.01
CA HIS A 358 -25.48 7.42 -15.55
C HIS A 358 -24.47 6.42 -15.00
N VAL A 359 -23.52 6.86 -14.18
CA VAL A 359 -22.44 6.03 -13.65
C VAL A 359 -22.69 5.73 -12.17
N THR A 360 -22.92 4.45 -11.88
CA THR A 360 -23.11 3.93 -10.51
C THR A 360 -21.88 3.13 -10.08
N PHE A 361 -21.31 3.46 -8.90
CA PHE A 361 -20.19 2.74 -8.33
C PHE A 361 -20.55 2.16 -6.96
N ILE A 362 -20.64 0.85 -6.86
CA ILE A 362 -21.00 0.08 -5.67
C ILE A 362 -19.77 -0.71 -5.24
N THR A 363 -19.21 -0.41 -4.08
CA THR A 363 -17.94 -0.97 -3.62
C THR A 363 -18.04 -1.55 -2.22
N ASN A 364 -17.31 -2.64 -1.98
CA ASN A 364 -17.14 -3.21 -0.65
C ASN A 364 -15.72 -2.98 -0.08
N GLN A 365 -14.94 -2.04 -0.65
CA GLN A 365 -13.58 -1.75 -0.21
C GLN A 365 -13.31 -0.26 0.00
N PHE A 366 -13.52 0.59 -1.01
CA PHE A 366 -13.07 1.98 -1.03
C PHE A 366 -14.24 2.95 -0.83
N LEU A 367 -14.66 3.15 0.41
CA LEU A 367 -15.64 4.19 0.75
C LEU A 367 -14.99 5.33 1.53
N PRO A 368 -15.45 6.58 1.30
CA PRO A 368 -15.05 7.71 2.13
C PRO A 368 -15.40 7.45 3.60
N LYS A 369 -14.48 7.73 4.51
CA LYS A 369 -14.66 7.60 5.97
C LYS A 369 -14.90 6.17 6.49
N ALA A 370 -14.59 5.13 5.73
CA ALA A 370 -14.63 3.77 6.25
C ALA A 370 -13.59 3.60 7.37
N LYS A 371 -14.02 3.05 8.52
CA LYS A 371 -13.15 2.81 9.68
C LYS A 371 -12.03 1.80 9.40
N GLU A 372 -12.20 0.96 8.40
CA GLU A 372 -11.22 0.01 7.89
C GLU A 372 -10.63 0.55 6.59
N ALA A 373 -9.88 1.65 6.68
CA ALA A 373 -9.05 2.07 5.55
C ALA A 373 -8.00 0.99 5.30
N VAL A 374 -8.17 0.22 4.25
CA VAL A 374 -7.10 -0.63 3.73
C VAL A 374 -5.91 0.30 3.46
N TYR A 375 -4.74 -0.07 3.96
CA TYR A 375 -3.50 0.69 3.84
C TYR A 375 -3.06 0.75 2.38
N ASP A 376 -3.70 1.63 1.64
CA ASP A 376 -3.39 1.88 0.26
C ASP A 376 -3.08 3.36 0.06
N PHE A 377 -1.80 3.63 -0.11
CA PHE A 377 -1.29 5.00 -0.24
C PHE A 377 -1.91 5.78 -1.40
N SER A 378 -2.54 5.12 -2.37
CA SER A 378 -2.87 5.81 -3.60
C SER A 378 -4.07 5.28 -4.36
N GLY A 379 -4.45 4.01 -4.23
CA GLY A 379 -5.52 3.43 -5.04
C GLY A 379 -6.90 3.93 -4.68
N GLY A 380 -7.23 3.97 -3.39
CA GLY A 380 -8.51 4.47 -2.90
C GLY A 380 -8.65 5.99 -2.96
N PHE A 381 -7.56 6.76 -2.96
CA PHE A 381 -7.61 8.22 -2.84
C PHE A 381 -8.31 8.89 -4.01
N PHE A 382 -8.01 8.53 -5.25
CA PHE A 382 -8.65 9.18 -6.39
C PHE A 382 -10.14 8.84 -6.49
N LEU A 383 -10.56 7.66 -6.06
CA LEU A 383 -11.97 7.27 -6.01
C LEU A 383 -12.76 7.99 -4.91
N ASN A 384 -12.10 8.37 -3.82
CA ASN A 384 -12.72 8.97 -2.65
C ASN A 384 -12.51 10.48 -2.53
N ASN A 385 -11.60 11.07 -3.32
CA ASN A 385 -11.46 12.51 -3.38
C ASN A 385 -12.78 13.13 -3.84
N PRO A 386 -13.39 14.10 -3.11
CA PRO A 386 -14.72 14.61 -3.41
C PRO A 386 -14.90 15.15 -4.84
N LYS A 387 -13.89 15.86 -5.38
CA LYS A 387 -13.92 16.41 -6.74
C LYS A 387 -13.84 15.31 -7.79
N LEU A 388 -12.94 14.35 -7.61
CA LEU A 388 -12.77 13.24 -8.54
C LEU A 388 -13.92 12.24 -8.45
N SER A 389 -14.42 11.94 -7.26
CA SER A 389 -15.61 11.10 -7.08
C SER A 389 -16.83 11.71 -7.78
N ALA A 390 -17.06 13.01 -7.60
CA ALA A 390 -18.14 13.72 -8.26
C ALA A 390 -17.94 13.84 -9.79
N ALA A 391 -16.72 13.82 -10.28
CA ALA A 391 -16.44 13.80 -11.72
C ALA A 391 -16.71 12.41 -12.35
N GLN A 392 -16.52 11.33 -11.58
CA GLN A 392 -16.61 9.96 -12.05
C GLN A 392 -17.98 9.31 -11.87
N PHE A 393 -18.65 9.58 -10.75
CA PHE A 393 -19.84 8.82 -10.33
C PHE A 393 -21.03 9.73 -10.04
N ASP A 394 -22.20 9.33 -10.54
CA ASP A 394 -23.48 9.95 -10.20
C ASP A 394 -24.03 9.38 -8.90
N THR A 395 -23.85 8.07 -8.72
CA THR A 395 -24.41 7.31 -7.59
C THR A 395 -23.36 6.40 -6.98
N ARG A 396 -23.33 6.32 -5.64
CA ARG A 396 -22.46 5.40 -4.88
C ARG A 396 -23.21 4.84 -3.67
N ASN A 397 -22.83 3.61 -3.25
CA ASN A 397 -23.24 3.11 -1.94
C ASN A 397 -22.49 3.85 -0.81
N THR A 398 -23.01 3.75 0.42
CA THR A 398 -22.52 4.50 1.59
C THR A 398 -22.01 3.60 2.72
N GLN A 399 -22.12 2.27 2.57
CA GLN A 399 -21.78 1.30 3.59
C GLN A 399 -20.85 0.21 3.02
N LEU A 400 -19.92 -0.26 3.84
CA LEU A 400 -19.18 -1.50 3.61
C LEU A 400 -19.91 -2.65 4.30
N HIS A 401 -19.87 -3.80 3.66
CA HIS A 401 -20.54 -5.01 4.12
C HIS A 401 -19.52 -6.11 4.47
N ARG A 402 -19.95 -7.01 5.32
CA ARG A 402 -19.13 -8.18 5.66
C ARG A 402 -18.96 -9.13 4.48
N TYR A 403 -19.99 -9.23 3.64
CA TYR A 403 -20.02 -10.12 2.48
C TYR A 403 -20.49 -9.37 1.23
N ASP A 404 -19.96 -9.75 0.08
CA ASP A 404 -20.25 -9.08 -1.18
C ASP A 404 -21.70 -9.24 -1.67
N GLU A 405 -22.44 -10.25 -1.17
CA GLU A 405 -23.85 -10.44 -1.52
C GLU A 405 -24.74 -9.26 -1.07
N ASP A 406 -24.33 -8.52 -0.05
CA ASP A 406 -25.09 -7.35 0.42
C ASP A 406 -25.00 -6.16 -0.54
N LEU A 407 -24.00 -6.12 -1.44
CA LEU A 407 -23.94 -5.13 -2.54
C LEU A 407 -25.12 -5.24 -3.51
N LEU A 408 -25.77 -6.41 -3.58
CA LEU A 408 -27.00 -6.59 -4.36
C LEU A 408 -28.18 -5.81 -3.74
N LYS A 409 -28.22 -5.67 -2.42
CA LYS A 409 -29.22 -4.83 -1.73
C LYS A 409 -28.94 -3.36 -1.99
N ASP A 410 -27.67 -2.94 -1.90
CA ASP A 410 -27.28 -1.57 -2.25
C ASP A 410 -27.72 -1.24 -3.68
N TYR A 411 -27.50 -2.16 -4.63
CA TYR A 411 -27.96 -1.96 -6.01
C TYR A 411 -29.48 -1.86 -6.11
N ASP A 412 -30.25 -2.69 -5.40
CA ASP A 412 -31.70 -2.66 -5.41
C ASP A 412 -32.25 -1.30 -4.89
N GLU A 413 -31.57 -0.69 -3.91
CA GLU A 413 -31.92 0.64 -3.40
C GLU A 413 -31.57 1.75 -4.40
N LEU A 414 -30.46 1.59 -5.13
CA LEU A 414 -29.92 2.62 -6.02
C LEU A 414 -30.44 2.52 -7.47
N GLN A 415 -30.90 1.35 -7.92
CA GLN A 415 -31.34 1.13 -9.31
C GLN A 415 -32.47 2.06 -9.78
N GLY A 416 -33.26 2.60 -8.85
CA GLY A 416 -34.29 3.61 -9.18
C GLY A 416 -33.73 4.92 -9.74
N GLN A 417 -32.42 5.13 -9.66
CA GLN A 417 -31.71 6.28 -10.24
C GLN A 417 -31.16 5.99 -11.65
N ASN A 418 -31.26 4.75 -12.13
CA ASN A 418 -30.83 4.38 -13.46
C ASN A 418 -31.62 5.14 -14.54
N THR A 419 -30.93 5.41 -15.65
CA THR A 419 -31.48 6.08 -16.82
C THR A 419 -31.59 5.09 -18.00
N ASP A 420 -31.82 5.59 -19.22
CA ASP A 420 -31.82 4.76 -20.42
C ASP A 420 -30.41 4.19 -20.76
N HIS A 421 -29.35 4.84 -20.26
CA HIS A 421 -27.95 4.45 -20.50
C HIS A 421 -27.16 4.45 -19.20
N ASN A 422 -26.68 3.29 -18.78
CA ASN A 422 -26.04 3.11 -17.48
C ASN A 422 -24.69 2.38 -17.60
N LEU A 423 -23.72 2.86 -16.83
CA LEU A 423 -22.51 2.13 -16.47
C LEU A 423 -22.59 1.80 -14.98
N ILE A 424 -22.71 0.52 -14.65
CA ILE A 424 -22.80 0.05 -13.27
C ILE A 424 -21.50 -0.70 -12.95
N ILE A 425 -20.79 -0.24 -11.93
CA ILE A 425 -19.52 -0.85 -11.49
C ILE A 425 -19.72 -1.45 -10.12
N PHE A 426 -19.58 -2.78 -10.01
CA PHE A 426 -19.48 -3.49 -8.74
C PHE A 426 -18.01 -3.76 -8.43
N HIS A 427 -17.55 -3.34 -7.26
CA HIS A 427 -16.21 -3.62 -6.77
C HIS A 427 -16.29 -4.48 -5.53
N LEU A 428 -15.89 -5.73 -5.69
CA LEU A 428 -16.03 -6.78 -4.68
C LEU A 428 -14.83 -6.79 -3.72
N LEU A 429 -15.06 -7.30 -2.51
CA LEU A 429 -13.99 -7.68 -1.59
C LEU A 429 -13.36 -9.03 -2.00
N GLY A 430 -14.10 -9.85 -2.72
CA GLY A 430 -13.64 -11.07 -3.39
C GLY A 430 -12.84 -12.01 -2.50
N GLN A 431 -11.64 -12.37 -2.97
CA GLN A 431 -10.71 -13.28 -2.32
C GLN A 431 -9.59 -12.57 -1.54
N HIS A 432 -9.78 -11.31 -1.15
CA HIS A 432 -8.80 -10.55 -0.38
C HIS A 432 -8.32 -11.34 0.85
N VAL A 433 -7.06 -11.20 1.22
CA VAL A 433 -6.41 -11.90 2.33
C VAL A 433 -7.28 -11.99 3.60
N GLN A 434 -7.09 -13.01 4.44
CA GLN A 434 -8.00 -13.54 5.46
C GLN A 434 -9.17 -14.33 4.84
N TYR A 435 -8.89 -15.19 3.88
CA TYR A 435 -9.82 -15.98 3.08
C TYR A 435 -10.95 -16.64 3.87
N ARG A 436 -10.64 -17.11 5.10
CA ARG A 436 -11.63 -17.68 6.00
C ARG A 436 -12.84 -16.77 6.28
N GLN A 437 -12.65 -15.46 6.16
CA GLN A 437 -13.69 -14.44 6.42
C GLN A 437 -14.43 -14.03 5.14
N ARG A 438 -14.01 -14.47 3.96
CA ARG A 438 -14.56 -14.04 2.66
C ARG A 438 -15.83 -14.81 2.27
N SER A 439 -16.21 -15.82 3.00
CA SER A 439 -17.45 -16.59 2.77
C SER A 439 -18.17 -16.91 4.08
N PRO A 440 -19.52 -16.93 4.09
CA PRO A 440 -20.29 -17.42 5.23
C PRO A 440 -19.94 -18.87 5.56
N LYS A 441 -19.95 -19.23 6.85
CA LYS A 441 -19.57 -20.58 7.30
C LYS A 441 -20.46 -21.66 6.68
N GLU A 442 -21.74 -21.35 6.51
CA GLU A 442 -22.78 -22.24 6.00
C GLU A 442 -22.62 -22.53 4.50
N ARG A 443 -21.84 -21.72 3.79
CA ARG A 443 -21.59 -21.86 2.35
C ARG A 443 -20.23 -22.45 2.01
N LYS A 444 -19.45 -22.85 3.03
CA LYS A 444 -18.15 -23.49 2.82
C LYS A 444 -18.35 -24.96 2.47
N LEU A 445 -17.79 -25.36 1.35
CA LEU A 445 -17.84 -26.74 0.85
C LEU A 445 -16.52 -27.48 1.13
N PHE A 446 -15.38 -26.82 0.91
CA PHE A 446 -14.05 -27.45 0.96
C PHE A 446 -13.45 -27.39 2.36
N ARG A 447 -12.70 -28.46 2.71
CA ARG A 447 -11.96 -28.62 3.96
C ARG A 447 -10.49 -28.95 3.63
N GLY A 448 -9.58 -28.67 4.54
CA GLY A 448 -8.16 -28.96 4.34
C GLY A 448 -7.86 -30.42 4.00
N ASP A 449 -8.70 -31.36 4.49
CA ASP A 449 -8.55 -32.78 4.21
C ASP A 449 -8.79 -33.17 2.75
N ASP A 450 -9.61 -32.41 2.03
CA ASP A 450 -9.92 -32.63 0.61
C ASP A 450 -8.69 -32.42 -0.30
N TYR A 451 -7.64 -31.76 0.23
CA TYR A 451 -6.41 -31.43 -0.49
C TYR A 451 -5.23 -32.37 -0.16
N LYS A 452 -5.41 -33.40 0.66
CA LYS A 452 -4.31 -34.28 1.10
C LYS A 452 -3.60 -34.97 -0.06
N GLU A 453 -4.35 -35.46 -1.03
CA GLU A 453 -3.79 -36.16 -2.20
C GLU A 453 -3.24 -35.17 -3.23
N MET A 454 -3.91 -34.05 -3.44
CA MET A 454 -3.52 -33.05 -4.42
C MET A 454 -2.29 -32.22 -3.98
N LYS A 455 -2.18 -31.95 -2.68
CA LYS A 455 -1.10 -31.12 -2.08
C LYS A 455 -0.47 -31.85 -0.87
N PRO A 456 0.21 -32.99 -1.09
CA PRO A 456 0.75 -33.81 0.00
C PRO A 456 1.85 -33.09 0.78
N ASN A 457 2.56 -32.15 0.15
CA ASN A 457 3.65 -31.38 0.77
C ASN A 457 3.15 -30.33 1.78
N LEU A 458 1.89 -29.94 1.70
CA LEU A 458 1.33 -28.94 2.62
C LEU A 458 0.98 -29.57 3.97
N ASN A 459 1.23 -28.84 5.05
CA ASN A 459 0.73 -29.22 6.37
C ASN A 459 -0.79 -28.96 6.52
N ALA A 460 -1.40 -29.44 7.60
CA ALA A 460 -2.85 -29.35 7.80
C ALA A 460 -3.37 -27.88 7.83
N ARG A 461 -2.58 -26.95 8.36
CA ARG A 461 -2.94 -25.52 8.43
C ARG A 461 -2.89 -24.89 7.04
N GLU A 462 -1.88 -25.19 6.26
CA GLU A 462 -1.71 -24.69 4.89
C GLU A 462 -2.83 -25.20 3.99
N ARG A 463 -3.15 -26.51 4.04
CA ARG A 463 -4.30 -27.07 3.33
C ARG A 463 -5.63 -26.44 3.75
N GLN A 464 -5.81 -26.11 5.03
CA GLN A 464 -7.01 -25.41 5.46
C GLN A 464 -7.08 -23.98 4.93
N THR A 465 -5.94 -23.27 4.83
CA THR A 465 -5.87 -21.94 4.21
C THR A 465 -6.22 -22.01 2.72
N LEU A 466 -5.70 -23.02 2.01
CA LEU A 466 -6.05 -23.29 0.61
C LEU A 466 -7.54 -23.57 0.44
N ALA A 467 -8.11 -24.41 1.30
CA ALA A 467 -9.56 -24.69 1.31
C ALA A 467 -10.39 -23.42 1.57
N ASP A 468 -9.92 -22.55 2.47
CA ASP A 468 -10.59 -21.27 2.75
C ASP A 468 -10.52 -20.31 1.54
N TYR A 469 -9.44 -20.33 0.77
CA TYR A 469 -9.30 -19.57 -0.48
C TYR A 469 -10.28 -20.09 -1.56
N ASP A 470 -10.32 -21.39 -1.79
CA ASP A 470 -11.23 -22.00 -2.74
C ASP A 470 -12.71 -21.84 -2.34
N ASN A 471 -13.03 -21.87 -1.04
CA ASN A 471 -14.36 -21.51 -0.55
C ASN A 471 -14.72 -20.04 -0.81
N ALA A 472 -13.75 -19.13 -0.76
CA ALA A 472 -13.98 -17.74 -1.13
C ALA A 472 -14.30 -17.60 -2.62
N ILE A 473 -13.61 -18.36 -3.49
CA ILE A 473 -13.90 -18.42 -4.93
C ILE A 473 -15.29 -18.99 -5.20
N LEU A 474 -15.64 -20.10 -4.55
CA LEU A 474 -16.97 -20.73 -4.68
C LEU A 474 -18.09 -19.78 -4.24
N TYR A 475 -17.86 -19.01 -3.18
CA TYR A 475 -18.80 -18.00 -2.74
C TYR A 475 -18.89 -16.83 -3.74
N ASN A 476 -17.74 -16.35 -4.25
CA ASN A 476 -17.70 -15.34 -5.30
C ASN A 476 -18.46 -15.79 -6.57
N ASP A 477 -18.32 -17.07 -6.99
CA ASP A 477 -19.11 -17.65 -8.09
C ASP A 477 -20.62 -17.46 -7.88
N SER A 478 -21.10 -17.59 -6.64
CA SER A 478 -22.50 -17.33 -6.33
C SER A 478 -22.85 -15.84 -6.44
N VAL A 479 -22.02 -14.96 -5.89
CA VAL A 479 -22.26 -13.50 -5.90
C VAL A 479 -22.31 -12.93 -7.32
N VAL A 480 -21.29 -13.24 -8.15
CA VAL A 480 -21.23 -12.72 -9.53
C VAL A 480 -22.38 -13.23 -10.39
N THR A 481 -22.82 -14.47 -10.16
CA THR A 481 -23.96 -15.02 -10.91
C THR A 481 -25.30 -14.44 -10.44
N GLU A 482 -25.45 -14.06 -9.19
CA GLU A 482 -26.63 -13.30 -8.72
C GLU A 482 -26.63 -11.86 -9.29
N ILE A 483 -25.46 -11.22 -9.42
CA ILE A 483 -25.37 -9.93 -10.13
C ILE A 483 -25.83 -10.11 -11.59
N VAL A 484 -25.33 -11.11 -12.32
CA VAL A 484 -25.76 -11.41 -13.70
C VAL A 484 -27.27 -11.58 -13.81
N LYS A 485 -27.90 -12.26 -12.85
CA LYS A 485 -29.37 -12.47 -12.84
C LYS A 485 -30.16 -11.16 -12.74
N LYS A 486 -29.63 -10.12 -12.08
CA LYS A 486 -30.30 -8.81 -12.02
C LYS A 486 -30.49 -8.21 -13.44
N PHE A 487 -29.63 -8.59 -14.37
CA PHE A 487 -29.64 -8.07 -15.74
C PHE A 487 -30.18 -9.07 -16.78
N GLU A 488 -30.71 -10.23 -16.36
CA GLU A 488 -31.21 -11.30 -17.25
C GLU A 488 -32.26 -10.82 -18.25
N ASN A 489 -33.14 -9.93 -17.81
CA ASN A 489 -34.24 -9.38 -18.63
C ASN A 489 -33.94 -8.00 -19.19
N GLU A 490 -32.77 -7.45 -18.88
CA GLU A 490 -32.34 -6.15 -19.35
C GLU A 490 -31.60 -6.25 -20.69
N ASP A 491 -31.47 -5.14 -21.40
CA ASP A 491 -30.60 -5.01 -22.56
C ASP A 491 -29.17 -4.70 -22.05
N ALA A 492 -28.43 -5.74 -21.65
CA ALA A 492 -27.22 -5.58 -20.87
C ALA A 492 -26.08 -6.51 -21.31
N ILE A 493 -24.86 -5.98 -21.15
CA ILE A 493 -23.59 -6.69 -21.21
C ILE A 493 -22.89 -6.58 -19.86
N VAL A 494 -22.39 -7.72 -19.34
CA VAL A 494 -21.70 -7.83 -18.04
C VAL A 494 -20.28 -8.31 -18.28
N ILE A 495 -19.31 -7.58 -17.76
CA ILE A 495 -17.89 -7.88 -17.81
C ILE A 495 -17.43 -8.21 -16.39
N TYR A 496 -16.75 -9.34 -16.18
CA TYR A 496 -16.07 -9.68 -14.94
C TYR A 496 -14.57 -9.70 -15.15
N VAL A 497 -13.84 -9.04 -14.29
CA VAL A 497 -12.39 -9.05 -14.25
C VAL A 497 -11.93 -8.76 -12.83
N PRO A 498 -11.10 -9.61 -12.18
CA PRO A 498 -10.46 -9.24 -10.94
C PRO A 498 -9.30 -8.28 -11.20
N ASP A 499 -8.89 -7.60 -10.17
CA ASP A 499 -7.78 -6.66 -10.22
C ASP A 499 -6.43 -7.38 -10.45
N HIS A 500 -6.12 -8.44 -9.70
CA HIS A 500 -4.90 -9.26 -9.83
C HIS A 500 -5.15 -10.70 -9.36
N GLY A 501 -4.16 -11.55 -9.59
CA GLY A 501 -4.12 -12.90 -9.06
C GLY A 501 -3.62 -12.97 -7.61
N GLU A 502 -3.40 -14.19 -7.12
CA GLU A 502 -3.00 -14.44 -5.74
C GLU A 502 -2.17 -15.71 -5.66
N GLU A 503 -1.03 -15.68 -5.00
CA GLU A 503 -0.30 -16.90 -4.65
C GLU A 503 -1.05 -17.63 -3.53
N CYS A 504 -1.34 -18.90 -3.73
CA CYS A 504 -1.96 -19.74 -2.73
C CYS A 504 -1.40 -21.16 -2.77
N TYR A 505 -0.14 -21.31 -2.32
CA TYR A 505 0.58 -22.59 -2.27
C TYR A 505 0.75 -23.24 -3.63
N GLU A 506 1.09 -22.46 -4.66
CA GLU A 506 1.35 -22.97 -5.99
C GLU A 506 2.66 -23.76 -6.06
N GLY A 507 2.63 -24.88 -6.79
CA GLY A 507 3.76 -25.80 -6.87
C GLY A 507 4.19 -26.29 -5.47
N ASP A 508 5.46 -26.16 -5.16
CA ASP A 508 6.08 -26.56 -3.86
C ASP A 508 6.20 -25.38 -2.88
N MET A 509 5.53 -24.25 -3.14
CA MET A 509 5.64 -23.07 -2.30
C MET A 509 4.80 -23.21 -1.02
N HIS A 510 5.44 -22.89 0.11
CA HIS A 510 4.79 -22.76 1.43
C HIS A 510 4.44 -21.28 1.71
N PHE A 511 3.80 -20.62 0.74
CA PHE A 511 3.45 -19.21 0.80
C PHE A 511 2.05 -18.97 0.25
N PHE A 512 1.38 -17.97 0.77
CA PHE A 512 0.11 -17.44 0.28
C PHE A 512 0.10 -15.91 0.38
N CYS A 513 -0.82 -15.25 -0.29
CA CYS A 513 -0.88 -13.81 -0.50
C CYS A 513 -0.01 -13.37 -1.68
N ARG A 514 0.52 -12.17 -1.71
CA ARG A 514 1.29 -11.61 -2.83
C ARG A 514 2.73 -11.35 -2.44
N MET A 515 3.64 -11.68 -3.36
CA MET A 515 5.04 -11.33 -3.20
C MET A 515 5.31 -9.91 -3.73
N HIS A 516 5.76 -9.03 -2.85
CA HIS A 516 6.16 -7.68 -3.21
C HIS A 516 7.58 -7.63 -3.83
N SER A 517 7.92 -8.61 -4.65
CA SER A 517 9.22 -8.67 -5.31
C SER A 517 9.23 -7.87 -6.60
N ALA A 518 10.34 -7.15 -6.85
CA ALA A 518 10.60 -6.54 -8.15
C ALA A 518 10.95 -7.59 -9.22
N LYS A 519 11.47 -8.76 -8.80
CA LYS A 519 11.81 -9.86 -9.71
C LYS A 519 10.59 -10.74 -9.90
N ILE A 520 10.09 -10.78 -11.13
CA ILE A 520 8.98 -11.62 -11.57
C ILE A 520 9.58 -12.78 -12.37
N ASP A 521 9.34 -14.02 -11.93
CA ASP A 521 9.58 -15.22 -12.69
C ASP A 521 8.28 -15.81 -13.24
N ALA A 522 8.35 -16.81 -14.12
CA ALA A 522 7.18 -17.41 -14.74
C ALA A 522 6.16 -17.94 -13.74
N ARG A 523 6.61 -18.55 -12.62
CA ARG A 523 5.72 -19.07 -11.59
C ARG A 523 4.95 -17.97 -10.88
N LEU A 524 5.66 -16.91 -10.45
CA LEU A 524 5.03 -15.75 -9.81
C LEU A 524 4.04 -15.06 -10.77
N ALA A 525 4.43 -14.95 -12.06
CA ALA A 525 3.55 -14.37 -13.07
C ALA A 525 2.25 -15.18 -13.22
N HIS A 526 2.34 -16.51 -13.27
CA HIS A 526 1.16 -17.38 -13.36
C HIS A 526 0.27 -17.32 -12.13
N ALA A 527 0.81 -17.17 -10.92
CA ALA A 527 0.00 -17.11 -9.72
C ALA A 527 -0.65 -15.74 -9.50
N GLU A 528 0.11 -14.66 -9.66
CA GLU A 528 -0.29 -13.33 -9.21
C GLU A 528 -0.74 -12.38 -10.34
N PHE A 529 -0.53 -12.75 -11.61
CA PHE A 529 -0.90 -11.91 -12.76
C PHE A 529 -1.88 -12.58 -13.73
N ASP A 530 -1.92 -13.91 -13.83
CA ASP A 530 -2.94 -14.61 -14.62
C ASP A 530 -4.29 -14.52 -13.90
N ILE A 531 -5.24 -13.88 -14.55
CA ILE A 531 -6.57 -13.65 -14.00
C ILE A 531 -7.68 -14.20 -14.88
N PRO A 532 -8.79 -14.67 -14.29
CA PRO A 532 -9.97 -15.02 -15.06
C PRO A 532 -10.67 -13.75 -15.55
N MET A 533 -11.17 -13.80 -16.78
CA MET A 533 -12.03 -12.75 -17.34
C MET A 533 -13.12 -13.40 -18.16
N TRP A 534 -14.33 -12.86 -18.07
CA TRP A 534 -15.42 -13.28 -18.94
C TRP A 534 -16.37 -12.12 -19.24
N ILE A 535 -17.09 -12.24 -20.34
CA ILE A 535 -18.16 -11.34 -20.76
C ILE A 535 -19.43 -12.15 -20.91
N TRP A 536 -20.51 -11.68 -20.29
CA TRP A 536 -21.84 -12.23 -20.44
C TRP A 536 -22.77 -11.23 -21.10
N CYS A 537 -23.66 -11.72 -21.99
CA CYS A 537 -24.66 -10.91 -22.66
C CYS A 537 -26.07 -11.47 -22.42
N SER A 538 -27.01 -10.57 -22.12
CA SER A 538 -28.43 -10.95 -22.03
C SER A 538 -28.97 -11.38 -23.39
N ARG A 539 -30.04 -12.17 -23.40
CA ARG A 539 -30.72 -12.56 -24.66
C ARG A 539 -31.19 -11.35 -25.47
N LYS A 540 -31.68 -10.34 -24.79
CA LYS A 540 -32.15 -9.09 -25.40
C LYS A 540 -30.99 -8.34 -26.07
N TYR A 541 -29.84 -8.28 -25.38
CA TYR A 541 -28.61 -7.69 -25.92
C TYR A 541 -28.12 -8.40 -27.18
N ILE A 542 -27.98 -9.74 -27.13
CA ILE A 542 -27.53 -10.56 -28.26
C ILE A 542 -28.45 -10.39 -29.47
N LYS A 543 -29.77 -10.41 -29.25
CA LYS A 543 -30.76 -10.22 -30.32
C LYS A 543 -30.62 -8.85 -30.99
N LYS A 544 -30.35 -7.80 -30.22
CA LYS A 544 -30.25 -6.43 -30.75
C LYS A 544 -28.86 -6.11 -31.35
N ARG A 545 -27.82 -6.78 -30.82
CA ARG A 545 -26.40 -6.51 -31.18
C ARG A 545 -25.63 -7.79 -31.50
N PRO A 546 -26.07 -8.57 -32.50
CA PRO A 546 -25.42 -9.84 -32.83
C PRO A 546 -23.97 -9.64 -33.29
N GLU A 547 -23.63 -8.48 -33.87
CA GLU A 547 -22.27 -8.15 -34.30
C GLU A 547 -21.33 -7.99 -33.12
N VAL A 548 -21.76 -7.23 -32.07
CA VAL A 548 -20.96 -7.04 -30.87
C VAL A 548 -20.74 -8.37 -30.14
N PHE A 549 -21.79 -9.21 -30.07
CA PHE A 549 -21.66 -10.53 -29.46
C PHE A 549 -20.70 -11.42 -30.24
N ARG A 550 -20.71 -11.36 -31.60
CA ARG A 550 -19.76 -12.08 -32.45
C ARG A 550 -18.32 -11.62 -32.17
N GLN A 551 -18.08 -10.32 -32.02
CA GLN A 551 -16.77 -9.77 -31.65
C GLN A 551 -16.31 -10.28 -30.26
N VAL A 552 -17.22 -10.31 -29.27
CA VAL A 552 -16.96 -10.89 -27.94
C VAL A 552 -16.51 -12.35 -28.04
N VAL A 553 -17.20 -13.16 -28.85
CA VAL A 553 -16.86 -14.58 -29.05
C VAL A 553 -15.52 -14.74 -29.79
N ASN A 554 -15.28 -13.94 -30.82
CA ASN A 554 -14.05 -14.03 -31.66
C ASN A 554 -12.80 -13.61 -30.84
N ALA A 555 -12.93 -12.68 -29.91
CA ALA A 555 -11.82 -12.16 -29.11
C ALA A 555 -11.39 -13.09 -27.95
N ARG A 556 -12.12 -14.18 -27.68
CA ARG A 556 -11.95 -15.03 -26.45
C ARG A 556 -10.56 -15.59 -26.23
N ASN A 557 -9.76 -15.79 -27.28
CA ASN A 557 -8.41 -16.36 -27.21
C ASN A 557 -7.31 -15.31 -27.45
N ARG A 558 -7.68 -14.02 -27.56
CA ARG A 558 -6.71 -12.94 -27.73
C ARG A 558 -5.93 -12.70 -26.45
N ARG A 559 -4.65 -12.38 -26.62
CA ARG A 559 -3.77 -11.96 -25.53
C ARG A 559 -4.21 -10.59 -25.05
N PHE A 560 -4.48 -10.45 -23.76
CA PHE A 560 -4.98 -9.20 -23.20
C PHE A 560 -4.30 -8.84 -21.90
N MET A 561 -4.02 -7.56 -21.69
CA MET A 561 -3.62 -7.00 -20.39
C MET A 561 -4.63 -5.92 -20.00
N THR A 562 -5.04 -5.94 -18.72
CA THR A 562 -6.22 -5.16 -18.27
C THR A 562 -5.99 -3.66 -18.17
N ASP A 563 -4.77 -3.16 -18.38
CA ASP A 563 -4.50 -1.73 -18.58
C ASP A 563 -5.13 -1.14 -19.83
N ALA A 564 -5.64 -1.98 -20.73
CA ALA A 564 -6.37 -1.58 -21.93
C ALA A 564 -7.88 -1.73 -21.80
N LEU A 565 -8.40 -2.12 -20.63
CA LEU A 565 -9.84 -2.36 -20.41
C LEU A 565 -10.70 -1.13 -20.71
N ALA A 566 -10.22 0.05 -20.35
CA ALA A 566 -10.94 1.31 -20.60
C ALA A 566 -11.28 1.52 -22.08
N HIS A 567 -10.40 1.11 -23.00
CA HIS A 567 -10.66 1.23 -24.45
C HIS A 567 -11.79 0.30 -24.91
N MET A 568 -11.84 -0.93 -24.39
CA MET A 568 -12.96 -1.84 -24.67
C MET A 568 -14.28 -1.29 -24.10
N LEU A 569 -14.28 -0.71 -22.91
CA LEU A 569 -15.48 -0.12 -22.31
C LEU A 569 -15.99 1.07 -23.11
N LEU A 570 -15.12 1.98 -23.55
CA LEU A 570 -15.52 3.10 -24.42
C LEU A 570 -16.14 2.61 -25.73
N TYR A 571 -15.55 1.60 -26.35
CA TYR A 571 -16.11 0.96 -27.55
C TYR A 571 -17.53 0.43 -27.30
N LEU A 572 -17.72 -0.31 -26.19
CA LEU A 572 -19.04 -0.83 -25.80
C LEU A 572 -20.04 0.30 -25.49
N GLY A 573 -19.57 1.40 -24.95
CA GLY A 573 -20.36 2.61 -24.76
C GLY A 573 -20.69 3.34 -26.05
N GLY A 574 -19.94 3.09 -27.12
CA GLY A 574 -20.01 3.88 -28.35
C GLY A 574 -19.51 5.29 -28.18
N ILE A 575 -18.53 5.47 -27.28
CA ILE A 575 -17.95 6.76 -26.89
C ILE A 575 -16.70 7.02 -27.73
N HIS A 576 -16.69 8.13 -28.47
CA HIS A 576 -15.52 8.62 -29.19
C HIS A 576 -14.91 9.77 -28.42
N ALA A 577 -13.62 9.61 -28.07
CA ALA A 577 -12.83 10.58 -27.34
C ALA A 577 -11.39 10.54 -27.85
N ARG A 578 -10.67 11.65 -27.69
CA ARG A 578 -9.29 11.83 -28.16
C ARG A 578 -8.33 10.72 -27.68
N ASP A 579 -8.51 10.26 -26.43
CA ASP A 579 -7.60 9.30 -25.81
C ASP A 579 -7.96 7.84 -26.13
N TYR A 580 -9.03 7.60 -26.89
CA TYR A 580 -9.39 6.26 -27.34
C TYR A 580 -8.44 5.76 -28.43
N LYS A 581 -8.01 4.50 -28.29
CA LYS A 581 -7.11 3.82 -29.24
C LYS A 581 -7.74 2.50 -29.69
N GLU A 582 -8.05 2.40 -30.96
CA GLU A 582 -8.67 1.22 -31.56
C GLU A 582 -7.81 -0.04 -31.39
N GLN A 583 -6.47 0.10 -31.51
CA GLN A 583 -5.50 -0.99 -31.36
C GLN A 583 -5.44 -1.58 -29.94
N LEU A 584 -5.99 -0.89 -28.95
CA LEU A 584 -6.09 -1.36 -27.55
C LEU A 584 -7.47 -1.92 -27.20
N ASN A 585 -8.45 -1.78 -28.11
CA ASN A 585 -9.77 -2.34 -27.92
C ASN A 585 -9.79 -3.84 -28.27
N LEU A 586 -9.87 -4.68 -27.23
CA LEU A 586 -9.86 -6.15 -27.36
C LEU A 586 -10.88 -6.70 -28.37
N LEU A 587 -12.02 -6.03 -28.55
CA LEU A 587 -13.10 -6.45 -29.44
C LEU A 587 -12.90 -6.00 -30.90
N SER A 588 -11.97 -5.07 -31.15
CA SER A 588 -11.73 -4.52 -32.48
C SER A 588 -11.05 -5.52 -33.40
N PRO A 589 -11.38 -5.50 -34.72
CA PRO A 589 -10.54 -6.17 -35.72
C PRO A 589 -9.10 -5.63 -35.81
N GLU A 590 -8.90 -4.37 -35.44
CA GLU A 590 -7.60 -3.68 -35.47
C GLU A 590 -6.80 -3.87 -34.15
N TYR A 591 -7.27 -4.72 -33.23
CA TYR A 591 -6.59 -4.99 -31.98
C TYR A 591 -5.17 -5.51 -32.21
N ASP A 592 -4.18 -4.87 -31.54
CA ASP A 592 -2.77 -5.28 -31.64
C ASP A 592 -2.48 -6.46 -30.70
N GLU A 593 -2.57 -7.68 -31.25
CA GLU A 593 -2.25 -8.90 -30.48
C GLU A 593 -0.76 -9.07 -30.19
N ASN A 594 0.12 -8.28 -30.82
CA ASN A 594 1.57 -8.33 -30.63
C ASN A 594 2.07 -7.33 -29.60
N ARG A 595 1.18 -6.50 -29.03
CA ARG A 595 1.53 -5.55 -27.99
C ARG A 595 2.20 -6.29 -26.82
N PRO A 596 3.43 -5.88 -26.39
CA PRO A 596 4.09 -6.47 -25.21
C PRO A 596 3.25 -6.28 -23.94
N ARG A 597 3.12 -7.33 -23.13
CA ARG A 597 2.45 -7.28 -21.82
C ARG A 597 3.50 -7.08 -20.72
N ILE A 598 3.76 -5.83 -20.41
CA ILE A 598 4.84 -5.44 -19.47
C ILE A 598 4.29 -5.34 -18.05
N LEU A 599 4.63 -6.33 -17.23
CA LEU A 599 4.29 -6.39 -15.82
C LEU A 599 5.18 -5.44 -15.00
N LYS A 600 4.58 -4.70 -14.06
CA LYS A 600 5.26 -3.72 -13.18
C LYS A 600 6.19 -2.77 -13.93
N LYS A 601 5.89 -2.44 -15.18
CA LYS A 601 6.70 -1.60 -16.09
C LYS A 601 8.13 -2.15 -16.36
N THR A 602 8.44 -3.39 -16.01
CA THR A 602 9.81 -3.94 -16.06
C THR A 602 9.93 -5.28 -16.75
N THR A 603 8.93 -6.15 -16.63
CA THR A 603 9.05 -7.56 -17.05
C THR A 603 8.06 -7.87 -18.15
N ASP A 604 8.56 -8.33 -19.30
CA ASP A 604 7.73 -8.79 -20.41
C ASP A 604 7.17 -10.18 -20.08
N TYR A 605 5.86 -10.26 -19.83
CA TYR A 605 5.14 -11.49 -19.50
C TYR A 605 5.30 -12.57 -20.57
N ASP A 606 5.31 -12.16 -21.84
CA ASP A 606 5.35 -13.06 -22.97
C ASP A 606 6.74 -13.68 -23.25
N LYS A 607 7.73 -13.29 -22.45
CA LYS A 607 9.11 -13.83 -22.49
C LYS A 607 9.50 -14.63 -21.23
N LEU A 608 8.56 -14.84 -20.31
CA LEU A 608 8.78 -15.61 -19.08
C LEU A 608 8.76 -17.13 -19.29
#